data_3ee5d4ae8f0077e2adbc617f44c8d02e
#
_entry.id   3ee5d4ae8f0077e2adbc617f44c8d02e
#
_cell.length_a   1.000
_cell.length_b   1.000
_cell.length_c   1.000
_cell.angle_alpha   90.00
_cell.angle_beta   90.00
_cell.angle_gamma   90.00
#
_symmetry.space_group_name_H-M   'P 1'
#
loop_
_entity.id
_entity.type
_entity.pdbx_description
1 polymer ?
#
loop_
_entity_poly.entity_id
_entity_poly.type
_entity_poly.pdbx_seq_one_letter_code
_entity_poly.pdbx_strand_id
1 'polypeptide(L)'
;MTKIIKRDCTEVDFDKSKIFNAILKAMKNGSGIVKPKIAEDIANEIEEECKNKDEVSISNIESMVYDKLITKKQRLTAKAYEGYRSIREFQRENNNTTDEQISELLEGTSDYWNNE
;
A
#
# COMPACT_ATOMS: atom_id res chain seq x y z
N MET A 1 14.83 -12.13 9.94
CA MET A 1 13.92 -11.68 8.88
C MET A 1 12.71 -10.98 9.50
N THR A 2 12.32 -9.85 8.95
CA THR A 2 11.21 -9.07 9.50
C THR A 2 9.87 -9.69 9.15
N LYS A 3 8.98 -9.79 10.11
CA LYS A 3 7.61 -10.25 9.91
C LYS A 3 6.67 -9.06 9.88
N ILE A 4 5.69 -9.11 9.00
CA ILE A 4 4.63 -8.11 8.93
C ILE A 4 3.42 -8.67 9.63
N ILE A 5 2.91 -7.92 10.59
CA ILE A 5 1.69 -8.30 11.32
C ILE A 5 0.51 -7.62 10.65
N LYS A 6 -0.37 -8.42 10.06
CA LYS A 6 -1.55 -7.92 9.38
C LYS A 6 -2.63 -7.57 10.40
N ARG A 7 -3.68 -6.88 9.96
CA ARG A 7 -4.74 -6.43 10.86
C ARG A 7 -5.53 -7.57 11.49
N ASP A 8 -5.55 -8.73 10.84
CA ASP A 8 -6.18 -9.93 11.38
C ASP A 8 -5.22 -10.72 12.28
N CYS A 9 -4.09 -10.14 12.63
CA CYS A 9 -3.04 -10.71 13.48
C CYS A 9 -2.27 -11.87 12.84
N THR A 10 -2.44 -12.11 11.55
CA THR A 10 -1.60 -13.09 10.86
C THR A 10 -0.25 -12.47 10.54
N GLU A 11 0.77 -13.32 10.46
CA GLU A 11 2.13 -12.88 10.14
C GLU A 11 2.48 -13.30 8.71
N VAL A 12 3.14 -12.41 7.99
CA VAL A 12 3.69 -12.71 6.67
C VAL A 12 5.12 -12.18 6.61
N ASP A 13 5.90 -12.74 5.72
CA ASP A 13 7.27 -12.27 5.52
C ASP A 13 7.26 -10.90 4.85
N PHE A 14 8.23 -10.07 5.23
CA PHE A 14 8.42 -8.78 4.57
C PHE A 14 8.81 -9.03 3.10
N ASP A 15 8.12 -8.33 2.21
CA ASP A 15 8.35 -8.45 0.77
C ASP A 15 8.28 -7.07 0.14
N LYS A 16 9.44 -6.48 -0.14
CA LYS A 16 9.48 -5.12 -0.69
C LYS A 16 8.86 -5.02 -2.07
N SER A 17 8.75 -6.13 -2.80
CA SER A 17 8.13 -6.08 -4.13
C SER A 17 6.64 -5.73 -4.04
N LYS A 18 5.98 -6.11 -2.95
CA LYS A 18 4.59 -5.74 -2.73
C LYS A 18 4.45 -4.23 -2.50
N ILE A 19 5.39 -3.65 -1.77
CA ILE A 19 5.42 -2.20 -1.56
C ILE A 19 5.67 -1.48 -2.88
N PHE A 20 6.65 -1.94 -3.63
CA PHE A 20 6.99 -1.39 -4.94
C PHE A 20 5.77 -1.39 -5.87
N ASN A 21 5.12 -2.54 -5.99
CA ASN A 21 3.96 -2.68 -6.88
C ASN A 21 2.79 -1.80 -6.43
N ALA A 22 2.55 -1.70 -5.13
CA ALA A 22 1.48 -0.86 -4.60
C ALA A 22 1.73 0.61 -4.95
N ILE A 23 2.98 1.06 -4.85
CA ILE A 23 3.34 2.43 -5.18
C ILE A 23 3.17 2.68 -6.68
N LEU A 24 3.58 1.74 -7.53
CA LEU A 24 3.38 1.89 -8.98
C LEU A 24 1.91 2.02 -9.34
N LYS A 25 1.06 1.23 -8.72
CA LYS A 25 -0.39 1.31 -8.93
C LYS A 25 -0.93 2.66 -8.47
N ALA A 26 -0.45 3.15 -7.34
CA ALA A 26 -0.86 4.46 -6.83
C ALA A 26 -0.43 5.57 -7.77
N MET A 27 0.77 5.48 -8.36
CA MET A 27 1.24 6.45 -9.33
C MET A 27 0.36 6.47 -10.57
N LYS A 28 0.02 5.31 -11.07
CA LYS A 28 -0.83 5.18 -12.25
C LYS A 28 -2.19 5.82 -12.02
N ASN A 29 -2.76 5.63 -10.84
CA ASN A 29 -4.08 6.17 -10.52
C ASN A 29 -4.07 7.60 -10.03
N GLY A 30 -2.97 8.04 -9.44
CA GLY A 30 -2.84 9.39 -8.90
C GLY A 30 -2.48 10.39 -10.00
N SER A 31 -1.19 10.53 -10.25
CA SER A 31 -0.70 11.48 -11.25
C SER A 31 -0.82 10.97 -12.68
N GLY A 32 -0.95 9.66 -12.85
CA GLY A 32 -0.89 9.04 -14.17
C GLY A 32 0.52 8.85 -14.68
N ILE A 33 1.51 9.36 -13.96
CA ILE A 33 2.91 9.27 -14.35
C ILE A 33 3.58 8.25 -13.44
N VAL A 34 4.04 7.14 -14.02
CA VAL A 34 4.70 6.09 -13.28
C VAL A 34 6.20 6.33 -13.25
N LYS A 35 6.76 6.41 -12.05
CA LYS A 35 8.20 6.63 -11.84
C LYS A 35 8.77 5.48 -11.02
N PRO A 36 9.16 4.38 -11.67
CA PRO A 36 9.62 3.19 -10.95
C PRO A 36 10.80 3.45 -10.02
N LYS A 37 11.67 4.36 -10.40
CA LYS A 37 12.84 4.68 -9.58
C LYS A 37 12.44 5.21 -8.22
N ILE A 38 11.44 6.08 -8.16
CA ILE A 38 10.94 6.61 -6.88
C ILE A 38 10.31 5.49 -6.07
N ALA A 39 9.51 4.64 -6.70
CA ALA A 39 8.89 3.50 -6.02
C ALA A 39 9.95 2.56 -5.46
N GLU A 40 11.00 2.28 -6.21
CA GLU A 40 12.10 1.44 -5.77
C GLU A 40 12.82 2.06 -4.59
N ASP A 41 13.12 3.36 -4.66
CA ASP A 41 13.80 4.06 -3.57
C ASP A 41 12.99 4.00 -2.28
N ILE A 42 11.68 4.20 -2.37
CA ILE A 42 10.80 4.13 -1.19
C ILE A 42 10.79 2.72 -0.62
N ALA A 43 10.64 1.71 -1.47
CA ALA A 43 10.62 0.32 -1.02
C ALA A 43 11.93 -0.06 -0.34
N ASN A 44 13.05 0.36 -0.90
CA ASN A 44 14.36 0.10 -0.32
C ASN A 44 14.55 0.81 1.02
N GLU A 45 14.08 2.06 1.14
CA GLU A 45 14.17 2.80 2.39
C GLU A 45 13.35 2.13 3.49
N ILE A 46 12.16 1.66 3.15
CA ILE A 46 11.31 0.97 4.13
C ILE A 46 11.94 -0.35 4.55
N GLU A 47 12.49 -1.11 3.61
CA GLU A 47 13.19 -2.35 3.93
C GLU A 47 14.34 -2.07 4.90
N GLU A 48 15.11 -1.02 4.64
CA GLU A 48 16.23 -0.66 5.48
C GLU A 48 15.79 -0.29 6.90
N GLU A 49 14.69 0.44 7.01
CA GLU A 49 14.15 0.83 8.32
C GLU A 49 13.60 -0.36 9.09
N CYS A 50 13.14 -1.39 8.41
CA CYS A 50 12.52 -2.55 9.04
C CYS A 50 13.47 -3.70 9.31
N LYS A 51 14.63 -3.72 8.67
CA LYS A 51 15.51 -4.90 8.72
C LYS A 51 15.99 -5.27 10.11
N ASN A 52 16.06 -4.32 11.03
CA ASN A 52 16.50 -4.56 12.40
C ASN A 52 15.34 -4.86 13.35
N LYS A 53 14.15 -4.97 12.83
CA LYS A 53 12.94 -5.24 13.63
C LYS A 53 12.47 -6.66 13.36
N ASP A 54 12.05 -7.34 14.40
CA ASP A 54 11.49 -8.69 14.26
C ASP A 54 10.09 -8.64 13.68
N GLU A 55 9.30 -7.64 14.09
CA GLU A 55 7.91 -7.49 13.68
C GLU A 55 7.59 -6.03 13.40
N VAL A 56 6.79 -5.78 12.37
CA VAL A 56 6.29 -4.45 12.04
C VAL A 56 4.83 -4.60 11.64
N SER A 57 3.96 -3.72 12.15
CA SER A 57 2.55 -3.78 11.76
C SER A 57 2.36 -3.25 10.34
N ILE A 58 1.36 -3.80 9.64
CA ILE A 58 1.05 -3.33 8.29
C ILE A 58 0.65 -1.85 8.31
N SER A 59 -0.01 -1.39 9.37
CA SER A 59 -0.37 0.03 9.51
C SER A 59 0.84 0.92 9.53
N ASN A 60 1.91 0.50 10.19
CA ASN A 60 3.16 1.27 10.22
C ASN A 60 3.81 1.32 8.84
N ILE A 61 3.80 0.20 8.12
CA ILE A 61 4.33 0.16 6.75
C ILE A 61 3.55 1.14 5.86
N GLU A 62 2.23 1.11 5.94
CA GLU A 62 1.39 1.98 5.13
C GLU A 62 1.62 3.45 5.45
N SER A 63 1.80 3.79 6.72
CA SER A 63 2.11 5.16 7.12
C SER A 63 3.46 5.60 6.60
N MET A 64 4.45 4.72 6.63
CA MET A 64 5.77 5.04 6.09
C MET A 64 5.72 5.28 4.58
N VAL A 65 4.95 4.48 3.85
CA VAL A 65 4.79 4.67 2.40
C VAL A 65 4.19 6.05 2.12
N TYR A 66 3.11 6.38 2.82
CA TYR A 66 2.44 7.67 2.64
C TYR A 66 3.39 8.83 2.93
N ASP A 67 4.07 8.78 4.08
CA ASP A 67 4.99 9.86 4.48
C ASP A 67 6.13 10.04 3.48
N LYS A 68 6.68 8.94 2.97
CA LYS A 68 7.77 9.02 2.00
C LYS A 68 7.29 9.56 0.66
N LEU A 69 6.07 9.22 0.25
CA LEU A 69 5.48 9.80 -0.96
C LEU A 69 5.32 11.30 -0.84
N ILE A 70 4.85 11.79 0.31
CA ILE A 70 4.73 13.23 0.56
C ILE A 70 6.11 13.88 0.55
N THR A 71 7.08 13.28 1.23
CA THR A 71 8.45 13.80 1.30
C THR A 71 9.08 13.92 -0.08
N LYS A 72 8.80 12.97 -0.95
CA LYS A 72 9.33 12.96 -2.32
C LYS A 72 8.46 13.76 -3.30
N LYS A 73 7.51 14.55 -2.77
CA LYS A 73 6.64 15.44 -3.54
C LYS A 73 5.70 14.71 -4.49
N GLN A 74 5.31 13.51 -4.12
CA GLN A 74 4.38 12.69 -4.90
C GLN A 74 2.98 12.77 -4.28
N ARG A 75 2.43 13.98 -4.20
CA ARG A 75 1.17 14.23 -3.50
C ARG A 75 -0.03 13.50 -4.09
N LEU A 76 -0.15 13.50 -5.41
CA LEU A 76 -1.28 12.81 -6.06
C LEU A 76 -1.18 11.31 -5.86
N THR A 77 0.03 10.77 -5.91
CA THR A 77 0.27 9.36 -5.63
C THR A 77 -0.05 9.03 -4.17
N ALA A 78 0.37 9.89 -3.25
CA ALA A 78 0.08 9.70 -1.83
C ALA A 78 -1.41 9.68 -1.57
N LYS A 79 -2.16 10.58 -2.21
CA LYS A 79 -3.61 10.65 -2.06
C LYS A 79 -4.29 9.39 -2.60
N ALA A 80 -3.83 8.89 -3.74
CA ALA A 80 -4.37 7.65 -4.30
C ALA A 80 -4.07 6.46 -3.38
N TYR A 81 -2.87 6.41 -2.82
CA TYR A 81 -2.48 5.36 -1.90
C TYR A 81 -3.33 5.39 -0.62
N GLU A 82 -3.58 6.58 -0.09
CA GLU A 82 -4.42 6.73 1.11
C GLU A 82 -5.86 6.29 0.84
N GLY A 83 -6.37 6.57 -0.36
CA GLY A 83 -7.68 6.08 -0.75
C GLY A 83 -7.75 4.56 -0.75
N TYR A 84 -6.74 3.91 -1.31
CA TYR A 84 -6.65 2.45 -1.30
C TYR A 84 -6.63 1.91 0.13
N ARG A 85 -5.80 2.51 0.96
CA ARG A 85 -5.67 2.12 2.37
C ARG A 85 -7.00 2.21 3.10
N SER A 86 -7.74 3.31 2.91
CA SER A 86 -9.02 3.52 3.56
C SER A 86 -10.04 2.47 3.13
N ILE A 87 -10.06 2.11 1.86
CA ILE A 87 -10.96 1.09 1.36
C ILE A 87 -10.61 -0.29 1.92
N ARG A 88 -9.33 -0.59 2.04
CA ARG A 88 -8.91 -1.84 2.66
C ARG A 88 -9.31 -1.91 4.12
N GLU A 89 -9.24 -0.80 4.85
CA GLU A 89 -9.70 -0.75 6.23
C GLU A 89 -11.20 -0.98 6.32
N PHE A 90 -11.96 -0.31 5.47
CA PHE A 90 -13.40 -0.50 5.41
C PHE A 90 -13.75 -1.97 5.18
N GLN A 91 -13.06 -2.61 4.25
CA GLN A 91 -13.28 -4.03 3.95
C GLN A 91 -13.05 -4.91 5.16
N ARG A 92 -12.01 -4.63 5.93
CA ARG A 92 -11.69 -5.42 7.13
C ARG A 92 -12.68 -5.20 8.27
N GLU A 93 -13.13 -3.95 8.45
CA GLU A 93 -14.09 -3.62 9.50
C GLU A 93 -15.47 -4.18 9.20
N ASN A 94 -15.80 -4.28 7.93
CA ASN A 94 -17.10 -4.76 7.48
C ASN A 94 -16.92 -6.12 6.81
N ASN A 95 -16.63 -7.12 7.63
CA ASN A 95 -16.33 -8.46 7.14
C ASN A 95 -17.50 -9.14 6.43
N ASN A 96 -18.67 -8.50 6.39
CA ASN A 96 -19.80 -8.96 5.60
C ASN A 96 -19.73 -8.48 4.16
N THR A 97 -18.81 -7.57 3.86
CA THR A 97 -18.65 -7.02 2.53
C THR A 97 -17.83 -8.00 1.70
N THR A 98 -18.37 -8.44 0.57
CA THR A 98 -17.69 -9.37 -0.31
C THR A 98 -16.73 -8.63 -1.22
N ASP A 99 -15.79 -9.37 -1.81
CA ASP A 99 -14.86 -8.81 -2.78
C ASP A 99 -15.62 -8.20 -3.96
N GLU A 100 -16.73 -8.83 -4.35
CA GLU A 100 -17.55 -8.34 -5.44
C GLU A 100 -18.15 -6.98 -5.10
N GLN A 101 -18.67 -6.81 -3.89
CA GLN A 101 -19.22 -5.53 -3.43
C GLN A 101 -18.13 -4.47 -3.36
N ILE A 102 -16.94 -4.84 -2.93
CA ILE A 102 -15.81 -3.92 -2.90
C ILE A 102 -15.43 -3.50 -4.32
N SER A 103 -15.45 -4.43 -5.27
CA SER A 103 -15.16 -4.12 -6.67
C SER A 103 -16.15 -3.10 -7.24
N GLU A 104 -17.43 -3.21 -6.88
CA GLU A 104 -18.43 -2.24 -7.31
C GLU A 104 -18.16 -0.85 -6.75
N LEU A 105 -17.78 -0.77 -5.47
CA LEU A 105 -17.45 0.51 -4.84
C LEU A 105 -16.25 1.16 -5.51
N LEU A 106 -15.37 0.36 -6.10
CA LEU A 106 -14.14 0.81 -6.72
C LEU A 106 -14.23 0.90 -8.23
N GLU A 107 -15.44 0.89 -8.79
CA GLU A 107 -15.63 0.77 -10.23
C GLU A 107 -14.85 1.81 -11.04
N GLY A 108 -14.76 3.03 -10.57
CA GLY A 108 -14.00 4.08 -11.26
C GLY A 108 -12.49 3.85 -11.27
N THR A 109 -11.99 2.94 -10.46
CA THR A 109 -10.58 2.60 -10.35
C THR A 109 -10.37 1.10 -10.43
N SER A 110 -11.32 0.41 -11.03
CA SER A 110 -11.44 -1.04 -10.93
C SER A 110 -10.20 -1.81 -11.36
N ASP A 111 -9.59 -1.43 -12.47
CA ASP A 111 -8.42 -2.15 -12.96
C ASP A 111 -7.26 -2.08 -11.98
N TYR A 112 -7.14 -0.94 -11.33
CA TYR A 112 -6.11 -0.70 -10.33
C TYR A 112 -6.30 -1.58 -9.10
N TRP A 113 -7.54 -1.62 -8.60
CA TRP A 113 -7.85 -2.35 -7.36
C TRP A 113 -7.97 -3.85 -7.58
N ASN A 114 -8.49 -4.26 -8.72
CA ASN A 114 -8.75 -5.67 -9.00
C ASN A 114 -7.50 -6.49 -9.30
N ASN A 115 -6.39 -5.84 -9.58
CA ASN A 115 -5.12 -6.52 -9.82
C ASN A 115 -4.38 -6.88 -8.53
N GLU A 116 -4.99 -6.64 -7.41
CA GLU A 116 -4.43 -6.99 -6.11
C GLU A 116 -4.41 -8.51 -5.86
#